data_f23be265af144eb558dde6d543d3990c
#
_entry.id   f23be265af144eb558dde6d543d3990c
#
_cell.length_a   1.000
_cell.length_b   1.000
_cell.length_c   1.000
_cell.angle_alpha   90.00
_cell.angle_beta   90.00
_cell.angle_gamma   90.00
#
_symmetry.space_group_name_H-M   'P 1'
#
loop_
_entity.id
_entity.type
_entity.pdbx_description
1 polymer ?
#
loop_
_entity_poly.entity_id
_entity_poly.type
_entity_poly.pdbx_seq_one_letter_code
_entity_poly.pdbx_strand_id
1 'polypeptide(L)'
;MSAAAAMAGAMVDVQLVYVGSNNYLPDFRKPDPGSETLFYIDNPLAVFGDFEIEKALALFERYNYAGAQEKLRELKESIPDPAIRQQMNFVYLLAKVYEAWDALEFREAYEYIRQLNHQLRRDRLMHGHFLLMDCYEALEKQERILGHLIEIPQMLKKRCNVEIIKSKNIMHALMFTMYQNACIREKQEKYDMATLLFYRLLEMIEQRRMSRYGLYVSQMNYSQIKYDKKYQPEYAGLDSKQQFELFMEKVKEIKTELFGKPGGEYLPDQVSLLEGFIMLMALGDPIVHVDGIREINKLKRIRAMVYLRNNSIFAHGLGPVGYEDYRKFKDFVLEIFQSFCGIERVNFQTYVNSIQWINPLTSKNYGKYEGF
;
A
#
# COMPACT_ATOMS: atom_id res chain seq x y z
N MET A 1 -44.87 3.26 -6.66
CA MET A 1 -44.06 2.09 -7.05
C MET A 1 -43.77 1.26 -5.82
N SER A 2 -43.93 -0.06 -5.84
CA SER A 2 -43.60 -0.86 -4.67
C SER A 2 -42.08 -1.01 -4.57
N ALA A 3 -41.51 -0.86 -3.37
CA ALA A 3 -40.09 -1.09 -3.13
C ALA A 3 -39.64 -2.48 -3.61
N ALA A 4 -40.54 -3.47 -3.55
CA ALA A 4 -40.28 -4.83 -4.02
C ALA A 4 -40.02 -4.90 -5.55
N ALA A 5 -40.72 -4.13 -6.36
CA ALA A 5 -40.50 -4.10 -7.82
C ALA A 5 -39.19 -3.42 -8.17
N ALA A 6 -38.80 -2.39 -7.42
CA ALA A 6 -37.49 -1.73 -7.58
C ALA A 6 -36.34 -2.68 -7.20
N MET A 7 -36.48 -3.42 -6.09
CA MET A 7 -35.47 -4.42 -5.65
C MET A 7 -35.37 -5.62 -6.61
N ALA A 8 -36.52 -6.08 -7.18
CA ALA A 8 -36.51 -7.15 -8.17
C ALA A 8 -35.79 -6.75 -9.46
N GLY A 9 -35.89 -5.48 -9.88
CA GLY A 9 -35.16 -4.94 -11.04
C GLY A 9 -33.66 -4.92 -10.92
N ALA A 10 -33.12 -5.10 -9.70
CA ALA A 10 -31.66 -5.25 -9.46
C ALA A 10 -31.16 -6.69 -9.73
N MET A 11 -32.06 -7.68 -9.80
CA MET A 11 -31.75 -9.10 -9.96
C MET A 11 -32.22 -9.70 -11.29
N VAL A 12 -33.25 -9.12 -11.87
CA VAL A 12 -33.88 -9.55 -13.13
C VAL A 12 -34.26 -8.33 -13.94
N ASP A 13 -34.37 -8.47 -15.25
CA ASP A 13 -34.83 -7.39 -16.14
C ASP A 13 -36.33 -7.16 -15.87
N VAL A 14 -36.62 -6.04 -15.19
CA VAL A 14 -37.99 -5.65 -14.80
C VAL A 14 -38.37 -4.37 -15.50
N GLN A 15 -39.36 -4.45 -16.40
CA GLN A 15 -39.91 -3.28 -17.02
C GLN A 15 -41.09 -2.74 -16.19
N LEU A 16 -40.98 -1.49 -15.77
CA LEU A 16 -42.07 -0.81 -15.06
C LEU A 16 -43.05 -0.22 -16.07
N VAL A 17 -44.33 -0.51 -15.85
CA VAL A 17 -45.40 -0.03 -16.71
C VAL A 17 -46.46 0.66 -15.86
N TYR A 18 -46.81 1.85 -16.26
CA TYR A 18 -47.93 2.59 -15.68
C TYR A 18 -49.10 2.63 -16.69
N VAL A 19 -50.28 2.27 -16.20
CA VAL A 19 -51.52 2.42 -16.99
C VAL A 19 -52.08 3.81 -16.73
N GLY A 20 -52.01 4.65 -17.72
CA GLY A 20 -52.55 5.99 -17.67
C GLY A 20 -53.48 6.26 -18.87
N SER A 21 -53.87 7.49 -19.09
CA SER A 21 -54.62 7.92 -20.24
C SER A 21 -54.10 9.23 -20.79
N ASN A 22 -54.22 9.41 -22.08
CA ASN A 22 -53.93 10.70 -22.73
C ASN A 22 -55.14 11.64 -22.69
N ASN A 23 -56.31 11.09 -22.39
CA ASN A 23 -57.59 11.83 -22.33
C ASN A 23 -58.23 11.67 -20.95
N TYR A 24 -58.52 12.76 -20.30
CA TYR A 24 -59.21 12.81 -19.01
C TYR A 24 -60.49 13.62 -19.09
N LEU A 25 -61.52 13.15 -18.39
CA LEU A 25 -62.78 13.90 -18.26
C LEU A 25 -62.51 15.22 -17.52
N PRO A 26 -62.93 16.37 -18.04
CA PRO A 26 -62.55 17.69 -17.53
C PRO A 26 -62.81 17.92 -16.04
N ASP A 27 -63.87 17.36 -15.51
CA ASP A 27 -64.36 17.68 -14.15
C ASP A 27 -63.81 16.71 -13.05
N PHE A 28 -63.27 15.56 -13.41
CA PHE A 28 -62.96 14.51 -12.43
C PHE A 28 -61.53 13.93 -12.47
N ARG A 29 -60.71 14.35 -13.37
CA ARG A 29 -59.35 13.73 -13.62
C ARG A 29 -59.44 12.19 -13.75
N LYS A 30 -60.55 11.66 -14.17
CA LYS A 30 -60.72 10.23 -14.49
C LYS A 30 -60.40 10.00 -15.97
N PRO A 31 -59.67 8.91 -16.28
CA PRO A 31 -59.50 8.53 -17.67
C PRO A 31 -60.80 8.41 -18.41
N ASP A 32 -60.87 8.90 -19.65
CA ASP A 32 -61.95 8.64 -20.53
C ASP A 32 -61.98 7.14 -20.85
N PRO A 33 -63.11 6.41 -20.63
CA PRO A 33 -63.17 4.97 -20.82
C PRO A 33 -62.67 4.54 -22.22
N GLY A 34 -61.75 3.60 -22.28
CA GLY A 34 -61.15 3.10 -23.52
C GLY A 34 -60.03 3.95 -24.07
N SER A 35 -59.56 4.98 -23.34
CA SER A 35 -58.42 5.80 -23.67
C SER A 35 -57.14 5.40 -22.88
N GLU A 36 -57.19 4.30 -22.17
CA GLU A 36 -56.10 3.81 -21.37
C GLU A 36 -54.91 3.46 -22.27
N THR A 37 -53.73 3.91 -21.87
CA THR A 37 -52.46 3.70 -22.57
C THR A 37 -51.41 3.22 -21.60
N LEU A 38 -50.56 2.33 -22.07
CA LEU A 38 -49.40 1.88 -21.31
C LEU A 38 -48.23 2.89 -21.45
N PHE A 39 -47.82 3.41 -20.33
CA PHE A 39 -46.60 4.24 -20.26
C PHE A 39 -45.50 3.40 -19.66
N TYR A 40 -44.40 3.26 -20.40
CA TYR A 40 -43.21 2.61 -19.94
C TYR A 40 -42.42 3.61 -19.12
N ILE A 41 -42.10 3.24 -17.89
CA ILE A 41 -41.36 4.07 -16.97
C ILE A 41 -39.98 3.43 -16.78
N ASP A 42 -38.93 4.22 -16.96
CA ASP A 42 -37.62 3.77 -16.65
C ASP A 42 -37.48 3.42 -15.16
N ASN A 43 -36.76 2.34 -14.86
CA ASN A 43 -36.51 1.96 -13.48
C ASN A 43 -35.65 3.05 -12.82
N PRO A 44 -36.11 3.73 -11.76
CA PRO A 44 -35.31 4.76 -11.09
C PRO A 44 -33.96 4.25 -10.61
N LEU A 45 -33.88 2.99 -10.17
CA LEU A 45 -32.58 2.39 -9.77
C LEU A 45 -31.62 2.23 -10.95
N ALA A 46 -32.16 1.98 -12.16
CA ALA A 46 -31.36 1.95 -13.38
C ALA A 46 -30.96 3.37 -13.81
N VAL A 47 -31.88 4.35 -13.65
CA VAL A 47 -31.62 5.75 -14.03
C VAL A 47 -30.58 6.41 -13.13
N PHE A 48 -30.70 6.20 -11.81
CA PHE A 48 -29.74 6.78 -10.84
C PHE A 48 -28.52 5.89 -10.61
N GLY A 49 -28.62 4.61 -10.96
CA GLY A 49 -27.48 3.67 -10.84
C GLY A 49 -27.07 3.33 -9.41
N ASP A 50 -27.86 3.71 -8.38
CA ASP A 50 -27.48 3.61 -6.97
C ASP A 50 -27.00 2.22 -6.58
N PHE A 51 -27.72 1.18 -6.99
CA PHE A 51 -27.37 -0.21 -6.67
C PHE A 51 -26.06 -0.67 -7.34
N GLU A 52 -25.82 -0.25 -8.58
CA GLU A 52 -24.58 -0.57 -9.29
C GLU A 52 -23.41 0.25 -8.76
N ILE A 53 -23.67 1.48 -8.31
CA ILE A 53 -22.69 2.31 -7.59
C ILE A 53 -22.27 1.60 -6.30
N GLU A 54 -23.22 1.14 -5.48
CA GLU A 54 -22.91 0.39 -4.25
C GLU A 54 -22.10 -0.88 -4.53
N LYS A 55 -22.42 -1.63 -5.58
CA LYS A 55 -21.64 -2.79 -6.00
C LYS A 55 -20.19 -2.41 -6.36
N ALA A 56 -20.01 -1.35 -7.13
CA ALA A 56 -18.69 -0.87 -7.51
C ALA A 56 -17.88 -0.43 -6.28
N LEU A 57 -18.52 0.27 -5.34
CA LEU A 57 -17.88 0.71 -4.10
C LEU A 57 -17.59 -0.47 -3.16
N ALA A 58 -18.45 -1.48 -3.10
CA ALA A 58 -18.19 -2.71 -2.35
C ALA A 58 -16.99 -3.50 -2.89
N LEU A 59 -16.79 -3.53 -4.22
CA LEU A 59 -15.57 -4.10 -4.83
C LEU A 59 -14.34 -3.27 -4.45
N PHE A 60 -14.44 -1.95 -4.46
CA PHE A 60 -13.37 -1.05 -4.06
C PHE A 60 -12.98 -1.28 -2.59
N GLU A 61 -13.94 -1.42 -1.69
CA GLU A 61 -13.72 -1.70 -0.27
C GLU A 61 -12.97 -3.02 -0.02
N ARG A 62 -13.21 -4.01 -0.87
CA ARG A 62 -12.51 -5.31 -0.84
C ARG A 62 -11.16 -5.30 -1.55
N TYR A 63 -10.67 -4.14 -1.94
CA TYR A 63 -9.43 -3.97 -2.71
C TYR A 63 -9.43 -4.70 -4.06
N ASN A 64 -10.62 -4.93 -4.65
CA ASN A 64 -10.78 -5.46 -6.00
C ASN A 64 -10.93 -4.29 -6.99
N TYR A 65 -9.82 -3.60 -7.23
CA TYR A 65 -9.83 -2.39 -8.05
C TYR A 65 -10.14 -2.66 -9.51
N ALA A 66 -9.69 -3.80 -10.06
CA ALA A 66 -10.01 -4.21 -11.43
C ALA A 66 -11.53 -4.39 -11.61
N GLY A 67 -12.19 -5.13 -10.71
CA GLY A 67 -13.63 -5.30 -10.73
C GLY A 67 -14.38 -3.98 -10.52
N ALA A 68 -13.89 -3.11 -9.61
CA ALA A 68 -14.46 -1.78 -9.41
C ALA A 68 -14.37 -0.91 -10.68
N GLN A 69 -13.23 -0.93 -11.37
CA GLN A 69 -13.05 -0.20 -12.64
C GLN A 69 -14.00 -0.65 -13.72
N GLU A 70 -14.21 -1.96 -13.88
CA GLU A 70 -15.14 -2.50 -14.87
C GLU A 70 -16.55 -1.98 -14.62
N LYS A 71 -17.03 -2.09 -13.38
CA LYS A 71 -18.35 -1.59 -12.99
C LYS A 71 -18.49 -0.08 -13.12
N LEU A 72 -17.49 0.69 -12.69
CA LEU A 72 -17.51 2.14 -12.81
C LEU A 72 -17.46 2.62 -14.26
N ARG A 73 -16.82 1.87 -15.16
CA ARG A 73 -16.84 2.17 -16.59
C ARG A 73 -18.22 1.98 -17.18
N GLU A 74 -18.89 0.86 -16.90
CA GLU A 74 -20.27 0.60 -17.32
C GLU A 74 -21.22 1.70 -16.81
N LEU A 75 -21.11 2.08 -15.54
CA LEU A 75 -21.90 3.13 -14.92
C LEU A 75 -21.71 4.50 -15.59
N LYS A 76 -20.49 4.87 -15.93
CA LYS A 76 -20.22 6.14 -16.63
C LYS A 76 -20.90 6.24 -18.00
N GLU A 77 -21.13 5.11 -18.65
CA GLU A 77 -21.79 5.05 -19.95
C GLU A 77 -23.30 5.05 -19.81
N SER A 78 -23.87 4.50 -18.72
CA SER A 78 -25.28 4.31 -18.50
C SER A 78 -25.97 5.44 -17.72
N ILE A 79 -25.27 6.12 -16.80
CA ILE A 79 -25.84 7.19 -15.97
C ILE A 79 -26.04 8.47 -16.78
N PRO A 80 -27.31 8.97 -16.92
CA PRO A 80 -27.59 10.19 -17.66
C PRO A 80 -27.12 11.46 -16.95
N ASP A 81 -27.18 11.50 -15.60
CA ASP A 81 -26.82 12.66 -14.80
C ASP A 81 -25.31 12.99 -14.90
N PRO A 82 -24.95 14.17 -15.43
CA PRO A 82 -23.55 14.54 -15.61
C PRO A 82 -22.79 14.69 -14.28
N ALA A 83 -23.45 15.10 -13.19
CA ALA A 83 -22.80 15.30 -11.89
C ALA A 83 -22.44 13.95 -11.26
N ILE A 84 -23.39 13.00 -11.25
CA ILE A 84 -23.15 11.62 -10.76
C ILE A 84 -22.08 10.94 -11.64
N ARG A 85 -22.19 11.08 -12.96
CA ARG A 85 -21.18 10.54 -13.89
C ARG A 85 -19.78 11.06 -13.62
N GLN A 86 -19.64 12.35 -13.30
CA GLN A 86 -18.36 12.95 -12.96
C GLN A 86 -17.79 12.40 -11.65
N GLN A 87 -18.62 12.17 -10.64
CA GLN A 87 -18.22 11.55 -9.39
C GLN A 87 -17.73 10.12 -9.58
N MET A 88 -18.48 9.34 -10.38
CA MET A 88 -18.05 7.98 -10.73
C MET A 88 -16.73 7.98 -11.50
N ASN A 89 -16.49 9.02 -12.32
CA ASN A 89 -15.20 9.18 -12.98
C ASN A 89 -14.05 9.43 -11.99
N PHE A 90 -14.27 10.17 -10.91
CA PHE A 90 -13.25 10.35 -9.87
C PHE A 90 -12.92 9.04 -9.15
N VAL A 91 -13.95 8.26 -8.78
CA VAL A 91 -13.75 6.95 -8.16
C VAL A 91 -13.08 5.96 -9.12
N TYR A 92 -13.45 6.01 -10.41
CA TYR A 92 -12.80 5.21 -11.45
C TYR A 92 -11.31 5.53 -11.59
N LEU A 93 -10.94 6.81 -11.61
CA LEU A 93 -9.53 7.21 -11.65
C LEU A 93 -8.79 6.80 -10.38
N LEU A 94 -9.44 6.92 -9.21
CA LEU A 94 -8.86 6.47 -7.95
C LEU A 94 -8.61 4.94 -7.94
N ALA A 95 -9.56 4.16 -8.47
CA ALA A 95 -9.38 2.71 -8.63
C ALA A 95 -8.18 2.39 -9.53
N LYS A 96 -7.99 3.14 -10.62
CA LYS A 96 -6.81 3.01 -11.49
C LYS A 96 -5.50 3.33 -10.78
N VAL A 97 -5.49 4.39 -9.96
CA VAL A 97 -4.32 4.74 -9.16
C VAL A 97 -3.91 3.56 -8.26
N TYR A 98 -4.88 3.03 -7.53
CA TYR A 98 -4.58 2.00 -6.53
C TYR A 98 -4.28 0.64 -7.14
N GLU A 99 -4.89 0.27 -8.26
CA GLU A 99 -4.52 -0.93 -9.00
C GLU A 99 -3.08 -0.86 -9.48
N ALA A 100 -2.71 0.22 -10.17
CA ALA A 100 -1.35 0.41 -10.67
C ALA A 100 -0.33 0.50 -9.52
N TRP A 101 -0.69 1.16 -8.39
CA TRP A 101 0.19 1.26 -7.24
C TRP A 101 0.38 -0.10 -6.54
N ASP A 102 -0.68 -0.90 -6.38
CA ASP A 102 -0.61 -2.27 -5.86
C ASP A 102 0.27 -3.16 -6.72
N ALA A 103 0.18 -3.00 -8.04
CA ALA A 103 1.01 -3.69 -9.02
C ALA A 103 2.46 -3.15 -9.13
N LEU A 104 2.82 -2.12 -8.36
CA LEU A 104 4.12 -1.41 -8.40
C LEU A 104 4.41 -0.73 -9.76
N GLU A 105 3.38 -0.44 -10.53
CA GLU A 105 3.44 0.30 -11.80
C GLU A 105 3.42 1.81 -11.51
N PHE A 106 4.49 2.29 -10.87
CA PHE A 106 4.56 3.63 -10.27
C PHE A 106 4.31 4.77 -11.25
N ARG A 107 4.76 4.63 -12.49
CA ARG A 107 4.55 5.67 -13.52
C ARG A 107 3.08 5.81 -13.85
N GLU A 108 2.39 4.70 -14.07
CA GLU A 108 0.96 4.71 -14.40
C GLU A 108 0.13 5.21 -13.21
N ALA A 109 0.42 4.74 -11.99
CA ALA A 109 -0.21 5.24 -10.78
C ALA A 109 -0.05 6.76 -10.63
N TYR A 110 1.16 7.27 -10.91
CA TYR A 110 1.45 8.71 -10.84
C TYR A 110 0.69 9.50 -11.91
N GLU A 111 0.59 9.01 -13.12
CA GLU A 111 -0.18 9.67 -14.18
C GLU A 111 -1.66 9.73 -13.85
N TYR A 112 -2.25 8.65 -13.33
CA TYR A 112 -3.65 8.63 -12.93
C TYR A 112 -3.95 9.54 -11.73
N ILE A 113 -3.08 9.58 -10.70
CA ILE A 113 -3.32 10.46 -9.56
C ILE A 113 -3.16 11.93 -9.93
N ARG A 114 -2.24 12.27 -10.82
CA ARG A 114 -2.13 13.64 -11.38
C ARG A 114 -3.38 14.04 -12.15
N GLN A 115 -3.91 13.14 -12.97
CA GLN A 115 -5.15 13.37 -13.71
C GLN A 115 -6.31 13.60 -12.74
N LEU A 116 -6.44 12.76 -11.72
CA LEU A 116 -7.47 12.88 -10.68
C LEU A 116 -7.35 14.21 -9.94
N ASN A 117 -6.18 14.53 -9.41
CA ASN A 117 -5.95 15.77 -8.66
C ASN A 117 -6.18 17.03 -9.52
N HIS A 118 -5.79 16.99 -10.80
CA HIS A 118 -6.06 18.09 -11.72
C HIS A 118 -7.57 18.30 -11.94
N GLN A 119 -8.33 17.21 -12.12
CA GLN A 119 -9.78 17.30 -12.27
C GLN A 119 -10.45 17.78 -11.00
N LEU A 120 -10.11 17.22 -9.83
CA LEU A 120 -10.65 17.65 -8.52
C LEU A 120 -10.37 19.11 -8.26
N ARG A 121 -9.17 19.61 -8.59
CA ARG A 121 -8.80 21.02 -8.43
C ARG A 121 -9.66 21.93 -9.30
N ARG A 122 -9.87 21.57 -10.55
CA ARG A 122 -10.72 22.32 -11.47
C ARG A 122 -12.16 22.36 -10.99
N ASP A 123 -12.72 21.23 -10.59
CA ASP A 123 -14.11 21.11 -10.21
C ASP A 123 -14.40 21.74 -8.85
N ARG A 124 -13.41 21.77 -7.94
CA ARG A 124 -13.49 22.53 -6.70
C ARG A 124 -13.72 24.03 -6.94
N LEU A 125 -13.08 24.57 -7.96
CA LEU A 125 -13.27 25.98 -8.32
C LEU A 125 -14.63 26.28 -8.93
N MET A 126 -15.27 25.30 -9.58
CA MET A 126 -16.48 25.48 -10.38
C MET A 126 -17.78 25.07 -9.64
N HIS A 127 -17.77 24.01 -8.83
CA HIS A 127 -18.99 23.37 -8.35
C HIS A 127 -19.07 23.01 -6.85
N GLY A 128 -18.01 23.15 -6.09
CA GLY A 128 -18.03 23.23 -4.62
C GLY A 128 -18.09 21.93 -3.81
N HIS A 129 -18.77 20.86 -4.20
CA HIS A 129 -18.93 19.65 -3.38
C HIS A 129 -18.88 18.36 -4.19
N PHE A 130 -17.82 17.56 -4.00
CA PHE A 130 -17.63 16.25 -4.64
C PHE A 130 -17.24 15.17 -3.64
N LEU A 131 -17.52 13.91 -3.98
CA LEU A 131 -17.30 12.74 -3.15
C LEU A 131 -15.88 12.66 -2.55
N LEU A 132 -14.84 13.02 -3.31
CA LEU A 132 -13.44 12.95 -2.87
C LEU A 132 -12.85 14.28 -2.41
N MET A 133 -13.65 15.32 -2.26
CA MET A 133 -13.14 16.67 -1.89
C MET A 133 -12.46 16.70 -0.53
N ASP A 134 -13.02 15.98 0.46
CA ASP A 134 -12.44 15.90 1.81
C ASP A 134 -11.09 15.15 1.81
N CYS A 135 -10.83 14.38 0.74
CA CYS A 135 -9.63 13.56 0.58
C CYS A 135 -8.54 14.26 -0.25
N TYR A 136 -8.81 15.46 -0.77
CA TYR A 136 -7.92 16.14 -1.72
C TYR A 136 -6.49 16.33 -1.18
N GLU A 137 -6.33 16.77 0.07
CA GLU A 137 -5.00 16.92 0.68
C GLU A 137 -4.25 15.58 0.81
N ALA A 138 -4.98 14.50 1.10
CA ALA A 138 -4.40 13.16 1.17
C ALA A 138 -3.95 12.71 -0.23
N LEU A 139 -4.75 12.94 -1.26
CA LEU A 139 -4.41 12.64 -2.65
C LEU A 139 -3.19 13.44 -3.15
N GLU A 140 -3.05 14.71 -2.76
CA GLU A 140 -1.84 15.48 -3.07
C GLU A 140 -0.58 14.93 -2.37
N LYS A 141 -0.72 14.40 -1.14
CA LYS A 141 0.39 13.72 -0.45
C LYS A 141 0.76 12.42 -1.15
N GLN A 142 -0.23 11.64 -1.59
CA GLN A 142 -0.03 10.41 -2.35
C GLN A 142 0.65 10.69 -3.71
N GLU A 143 0.25 11.74 -4.41
CA GLU A 143 0.91 12.17 -5.66
C GLU A 143 2.40 12.45 -5.42
N ARG A 144 2.75 13.18 -4.34
CA ARG A 144 4.15 13.45 -4.00
C ARG A 144 4.94 12.19 -3.68
N ILE A 145 4.33 11.23 -2.95
CA ILE A 145 4.97 9.95 -2.64
C ILE A 145 5.23 9.15 -3.93
N LEU A 146 4.24 9.04 -4.80
CA LEU A 146 4.40 8.38 -6.11
C LEU A 146 5.45 9.09 -6.96
N GLY A 147 5.53 10.42 -6.89
CA GLY A 147 6.55 11.21 -7.57
C GLY A 147 7.99 10.84 -7.21
N HIS A 148 8.24 10.27 -6.01
CA HIS A 148 9.55 9.74 -5.65
C HIS A 148 9.83 8.36 -6.25
N LEU A 149 8.81 7.63 -6.72
CA LEU A 149 8.93 6.24 -7.18
C LEU A 149 9.02 6.10 -8.70
N ILE A 150 8.61 7.11 -9.46
CA ILE A 150 8.52 7.05 -10.94
C ILE A 150 9.86 6.82 -11.66
N GLU A 151 10.96 7.16 -11.01
CA GLU A 151 12.31 7.01 -11.59
C GLU A 151 12.90 5.60 -11.38
N ILE A 152 12.37 4.83 -10.42
CA ILE A 152 12.89 3.51 -10.06
C ILE A 152 13.06 2.60 -11.29
N PRO A 153 12.06 2.43 -12.19
CA PRO A 153 12.21 1.54 -13.33
C PRO A 153 13.37 1.93 -14.27
N GLN A 154 13.62 3.24 -14.42
CA GLN A 154 14.73 3.73 -15.25
C GLN A 154 16.08 3.54 -14.55
N MET A 155 16.12 3.79 -13.24
CA MET A 155 17.33 3.57 -12.43
C MET A 155 17.73 2.10 -12.42
N LEU A 156 16.77 1.17 -12.32
CA LEU A 156 17.03 -0.28 -12.39
C LEU A 156 17.57 -0.69 -13.76
N LYS A 157 17.00 -0.17 -14.87
CA LYS A 157 17.54 -0.42 -16.22
C LYS A 157 18.98 0.05 -16.37
N LYS A 158 19.37 1.12 -15.68
CA LYS A 158 20.74 1.66 -15.66
C LYS A 158 21.63 0.99 -14.59
N ARG A 159 21.15 -0.02 -13.89
CA ARG A 159 21.83 -0.71 -12.77
C ARG A 159 22.24 0.22 -11.63
N CYS A 160 21.47 1.29 -11.39
CA CYS A 160 21.69 2.27 -10.33
C CYS A 160 21.06 1.84 -8.98
N ASN A 161 21.20 0.58 -8.59
CA ASN A 161 20.61 0.04 -7.34
C ASN A 161 21.16 0.76 -6.11
N VAL A 162 22.44 1.11 -6.12
CA VAL A 162 23.11 1.80 -5.02
C VAL A 162 22.52 3.19 -4.79
N GLU A 163 22.24 3.91 -5.86
CA GLU A 163 21.62 5.25 -5.82
C GLU A 163 20.20 5.19 -5.28
N ILE A 164 19.43 4.17 -5.65
CA ILE A 164 18.09 3.93 -5.10
C ILE A 164 18.19 3.73 -3.58
N ILE A 165 19.08 2.83 -3.13
CA ILE A 165 19.25 2.53 -1.70
C ILE A 165 19.74 3.77 -0.91
N LYS A 166 20.59 4.60 -1.51
CA LYS A 166 21.08 5.85 -0.90
C LYS A 166 20.02 6.93 -0.82
N SER A 167 19.07 6.96 -1.74
CA SER A 167 18.03 7.99 -1.79
C SER A 167 17.04 7.80 -0.64
N LYS A 168 17.04 8.75 0.30
CA LYS A 168 16.14 8.74 1.45
C LYS A 168 14.67 8.74 1.01
N ASN A 169 14.31 9.63 0.09
CA ASN A 169 12.93 9.81 -0.33
C ASN A 169 12.39 8.59 -1.10
N ILE A 170 13.20 8.03 -2.00
CA ILE A 170 12.82 6.82 -2.77
C ILE A 170 12.65 5.64 -1.82
N MET A 171 13.63 5.39 -0.93
CA MET A 171 13.57 4.25 -0.02
C MET A 171 12.41 4.35 0.97
N HIS A 172 12.14 5.53 1.54
CA HIS A 172 10.98 5.70 2.42
C HIS A 172 9.67 5.48 1.67
N ALA A 173 9.50 6.10 0.48
CA ALA A 173 8.29 5.91 -0.33
C ALA A 173 8.08 4.42 -0.67
N LEU A 174 9.14 3.71 -1.02
CA LEU A 174 9.07 2.29 -1.37
C LEU A 174 8.78 1.41 -0.14
N MET A 175 9.45 1.65 1.00
CA MET A 175 9.20 0.92 2.24
C MET A 175 7.76 1.07 2.73
N PHE A 176 7.23 2.30 2.72
CA PHE A 176 5.85 2.53 3.12
C PHE A 176 4.85 1.98 2.10
N THR A 177 5.20 1.92 0.81
CA THR A 177 4.40 1.19 -0.20
C THR A 177 4.34 -0.30 0.13
N MET A 178 5.48 -0.95 0.46
CA MET A 178 5.49 -2.35 0.88
C MET A 178 4.66 -2.58 2.14
N TYR A 179 4.79 -1.69 3.13
CA TYR A 179 3.97 -1.70 4.34
C TYR A 179 2.47 -1.64 4.02
N GLN A 180 2.05 -0.68 3.17
CA GLN A 180 0.64 -0.50 2.80
C GLN A 180 0.10 -1.74 2.06
N ASN A 181 0.86 -2.27 1.10
CA ASN A 181 0.48 -3.48 0.37
C ASN A 181 0.37 -4.70 1.31
N ALA A 182 1.28 -4.82 2.29
CA ALA A 182 1.19 -5.87 3.30
C ALA A 182 -0.09 -5.76 4.15
N CYS A 183 -0.45 -4.54 4.57
CA CYS A 183 -1.69 -4.29 5.31
C CYS A 183 -2.95 -4.62 4.49
N ILE A 184 -2.91 -4.41 3.16
CA ILE A 184 -4.01 -4.79 2.27
C ILE A 184 -4.13 -6.31 2.19
N ARG A 185 -3.01 -7.03 2.02
CA ARG A 185 -3.02 -8.49 2.00
C ARG A 185 -3.52 -9.09 3.31
N GLU A 186 -3.18 -8.47 4.45
CA GLU A 186 -3.73 -8.83 5.76
C GLU A 186 -5.26 -8.69 5.79
N LYS A 187 -5.80 -7.55 5.34
CA LYS A 187 -7.25 -7.31 5.27
C LYS A 187 -7.96 -8.27 4.31
N GLN A 188 -7.25 -8.79 3.31
CA GLN A 188 -7.71 -9.85 2.42
C GLN A 188 -7.52 -11.26 3.02
N GLU A 189 -7.03 -11.39 4.25
CA GLU A 189 -6.70 -12.65 4.92
C GLU A 189 -5.63 -13.49 4.19
N LYS A 190 -4.81 -12.84 3.35
CA LYS A 190 -3.72 -13.46 2.58
C LYS A 190 -2.41 -13.37 3.37
N TYR A 191 -2.33 -14.08 4.49
CA TYR A 191 -1.25 -13.94 5.46
C TYR A 191 0.13 -14.32 4.92
N ASP A 192 0.22 -15.32 4.05
CA ASP A 192 1.48 -15.68 3.39
C ASP A 192 2.03 -14.53 2.55
N MET A 193 1.17 -13.88 1.74
CA MET A 193 1.58 -12.75 0.92
C MET A 193 1.96 -11.55 1.78
N ALA A 194 1.19 -11.28 2.84
CA ALA A 194 1.50 -10.22 3.80
C ALA A 194 2.85 -10.46 4.48
N THR A 195 3.13 -11.71 4.91
CA THR A 195 4.41 -12.11 5.48
C THR A 195 5.58 -11.87 4.52
N LEU A 196 5.41 -12.22 3.24
CA LEU A 196 6.43 -12.00 2.22
C LEU A 196 6.74 -10.50 2.04
N LEU A 197 5.72 -9.65 2.02
CA LEU A 197 5.88 -8.20 1.89
C LEU A 197 6.54 -7.58 3.14
N PHE A 198 6.17 -8.01 4.34
CA PHE A 198 6.84 -7.59 5.57
C PHE A 198 8.28 -8.10 5.65
N TYR A 199 8.56 -9.30 5.17
CA TYR A 199 9.93 -9.81 5.07
C TYR A 199 10.75 -8.93 4.12
N ARG A 200 10.19 -8.57 2.95
CA ARG A 200 10.84 -7.65 2.01
C ARG A 200 11.09 -6.28 2.62
N LEU A 201 10.16 -5.76 3.41
CA LEU A 201 10.34 -4.52 4.15
C LEU A 201 11.55 -4.61 5.11
N LEU A 202 11.69 -5.73 5.84
CA LEU A 202 12.82 -5.95 6.74
C LEU A 202 14.16 -6.01 5.99
N GLU A 203 14.21 -6.67 4.82
CA GLU A 203 15.39 -6.64 3.94
C GLU A 203 15.74 -5.23 3.45
N MET A 204 14.73 -4.43 3.12
CA MET A 204 14.95 -3.05 2.67
C MET A 204 15.49 -2.17 3.80
N ILE A 205 15.05 -2.38 5.03
CA ILE A 205 15.59 -1.71 6.23
C ILE A 205 17.06 -2.08 6.40
N GLU A 206 17.37 -3.37 6.36
CA GLU A 206 18.75 -3.88 6.44
C GLU A 206 19.64 -3.25 5.36
N GLN A 207 19.24 -3.33 4.08
CA GLN A 207 19.98 -2.78 2.94
C GLN A 207 20.22 -1.26 3.08
N ARG A 208 19.21 -0.52 3.51
CA ARG A 208 19.33 0.92 3.75
C ARG A 208 20.29 1.22 4.91
N ARG A 209 20.24 0.45 6.01
CA ARG A 209 21.17 0.62 7.13
C ARG A 209 22.59 0.24 6.75
N MET A 210 22.79 -0.87 6.06
CA MET A 210 24.10 -1.30 5.54
C MET A 210 24.74 -0.24 4.63
N SER A 211 23.95 0.43 3.80
CA SER A 211 24.42 1.49 2.90
C SER A 211 25.06 2.68 3.64
N ARG A 212 24.71 2.93 4.90
CA ARG A 212 25.33 3.96 5.75
C ARG A 212 26.80 3.67 6.04
N TYR A 213 27.14 2.40 6.06
CA TYR A 213 28.51 1.90 6.30
C TYR A 213 29.25 1.58 5.00
N GLY A 214 28.70 1.96 3.84
CA GLY A 214 29.30 1.71 2.53
C GLY A 214 29.15 0.28 2.04
N LEU A 215 28.32 -0.52 2.70
CA LEU A 215 28.06 -1.92 2.34
C LEU A 215 26.78 -2.03 1.53
N TYR A 216 26.85 -2.72 0.38
CA TYR A 216 25.73 -2.92 -0.53
C TYR A 216 25.57 -4.41 -0.82
N VAL A 217 24.46 -4.99 -0.41
CA VAL A 217 24.17 -6.45 -0.50
C VAL A 217 24.32 -6.99 -1.93
N SER A 218 24.01 -6.16 -2.93
CA SER A 218 24.14 -6.53 -4.35
C SER A 218 25.61 -6.54 -4.84
N GLN A 219 26.54 -5.93 -4.10
CA GLN A 219 27.94 -5.76 -4.49
C GLN A 219 28.80 -5.53 -3.25
N MET A 220 29.02 -6.60 -2.48
CA MET A 220 29.77 -6.50 -1.23
C MET A 220 31.24 -6.15 -1.47
N ASN A 221 31.69 -5.10 -0.81
CA ASN A 221 33.09 -4.69 -0.79
C ASN A 221 33.49 -4.29 0.63
N TYR A 222 34.06 -5.22 1.36
CA TYR A 222 34.44 -5.03 2.76
C TYR A 222 35.60 -4.06 2.97
N SER A 223 36.42 -3.78 1.94
CA SER A 223 37.50 -2.79 2.02
C SER A 223 36.98 -1.35 2.08
N GLN A 224 35.70 -1.12 1.79
CA GLN A 224 35.04 0.19 1.79
C GLN A 224 34.18 0.44 3.03
N ILE A 225 34.28 -0.38 4.06
CA ILE A 225 33.50 -0.20 5.30
C ILE A 225 33.83 1.16 5.91
N LYS A 226 32.77 1.90 6.23
CA LYS A 226 32.84 3.17 6.95
C LYS A 226 32.45 2.94 8.40
N TYR A 227 33.39 3.10 9.31
CA TYR A 227 33.14 2.94 10.73
C TYR A 227 32.65 4.26 11.34
N ASP A 228 31.49 4.22 12.02
CA ASP A 228 30.92 5.39 12.65
C ASP A 228 31.38 5.49 14.12
N LYS A 229 32.34 6.38 14.38
CA LYS A 229 32.90 6.62 15.71
C LYS A 229 31.87 7.04 16.77
N LYS A 230 30.71 7.55 16.33
CA LYS A 230 29.62 7.94 17.23
C LYS A 230 28.98 6.74 17.92
N TYR A 231 28.84 5.64 17.18
CA TYR A 231 28.19 4.43 17.69
C TYR A 231 29.19 3.42 18.24
N GLN A 232 30.43 3.44 17.76
CA GLN A 232 31.51 2.58 18.24
C GLN A 232 32.81 3.34 18.34
N PRO A 233 33.07 4.00 19.48
CA PRO A 233 34.29 4.79 19.69
C PRO A 233 35.59 3.95 19.66
N GLU A 234 35.50 2.63 19.86
CA GLU A 234 36.64 1.71 19.83
C GLU A 234 37.30 1.58 18.44
N TYR A 235 36.59 1.95 17.36
CA TYR A 235 37.22 2.07 16.03
C TYR A 235 38.01 3.37 15.88
N ALA A 236 37.92 4.29 16.83
CA ALA A 236 38.65 5.56 16.76
C ALA A 236 40.14 5.35 16.99
N GLY A 237 40.98 5.96 16.14
CA GLY A 237 42.43 5.85 16.25
C GLY A 237 43.06 4.61 15.64
N LEU A 238 42.24 3.63 15.21
CA LEU A 238 42.71 2.46 14.49
C LEU A 238 42.92 2.76 13.00
N ASP A 239 43.92 2.13 12.39
CA ASP A 239 44.08 2.13 10.94
C ASP A 239 43.05 1.21 10.26
N SER A 240 42.93 1.26 8.93
CA SER A 240 41.91 0.51 8.17
C SER A 240 42.03 -1.01 8.36
N LYS A 241 43.24 -1.54 8.55
CA LYS A 241 43.47 -2.97 8.77
C LYS A 241 42.99 -3.37 10.16
N GLN A 242 43.39 -2.62 11.18
CA GLN A 242 42.98 -2.83 12.56
C GLN A 242 41.47 -2.69 12.74
N GLN A 243 40.83 -1.73 12.06
CA GLN A 243 39.38 -1.58 12.07
C GLN A 243 38.70 -2.80 11.48
N PHE A 244 39.20 -3.33 10.37
CA PHE A 244 38.65 -4.52 9.75
C PHE A 244 38.87 -5.78 10.63
N GLU A 245 40.02 -5.96 11.22
CA GLU A 245 40.32 -7.05 12.16
C GLU A 245 39.35 -7.02 13.36
N LEU A 246 39.14 -5.86 13.97
CA LEU A 246 38.20 -5.68 15.07
C LEU A 246 36.73 -5.96 14.62
N PHE A 247 36.37 -5.53 13.42
CA PHE A 247 35.06 -5.85 12.86
C PHE A 247 34.83 -7.36 12.71
N MET A 248 35.85 -8.07 12.19
CA MET A 248 35.81 -9.54 12.04
C MET A 248 35.69 -10.26 13.39
N GLU A 249 36.46 -9.80 14.38
CA GLU A 249 36.40 -10.33 15.74
C GLU A 249 34.96 -10.19 16.32
N LYS A 250 34.36 -9.00 16.22
CA LYS A 250 32.98 -8.74 16.67
C LYS A 250 31.95 -9.59 15.93
N VAL A 251 32.08 -9.75 14.62
CA VAL A 251 31.20 -10.65 13.85
C VAL A 251 31.30 -12.08 14.36
N LYS A 252 32.52 -12.57 14.64
CA LYS A 252 32.77 -13.90 15.19
C LYS A 252 32.18 -14.08 16.59
N GLU A 253 32.33 -13.11 17.47
CA GLU A 253 31.72 -13.09 18.80
C GLU A 253 30.20 -13.18 18.72
N ILE A 254 29.57 -12.32 17.92
CA ILE A 254 28.12 -12.27 17.76
C ILE A 254 27.59 -13.60 17.18
N LYS A 255 28.27 -14.16 16.17
CA LYS A 255 27.91 -15.48 15.63
C LYS A 255 28.05 -16.59 16.69
N THR A 256 29.09 -16.57 17.50
CA THR A 256 29.31 -17.55 18.56
C THR A 256 28.18 -17.46 19.61
N GLU A 257 27.82 -16.25 20.04
CA GLU A 257 26.72 -16.01 20.98
C GLU A 257 25.37 -16.45 20.41
N LEU A 258 25.13 -16.16 19.12
CA LEU A 258 23.83 -16.44 18.46
C LEU A 258 23.64 -17.95 18.18
N PHE A 259 24.72 -18.65 17.79
CA PHE A 259 24.65 -20.06 17.36
C PHE A 259 25.13 -21.07 18.40
N GLY A 260 25.75 -20.61 19.48
CA GLY A 260 26.29 -21.48 20.53
C GLY A 260 27.52 -22.32 20.12
N LYS A 261 28.16 -21.98 19.00
CA LYS A 261 29.36 -22.63 18.48
C LYS A 261 30.23 -21.60 17.77
N PRO A 262 31.55 -21.82 17.67
CA PRO A 262 32.46 -20.88 17.01
C PRO A 262 31.98 -20.54 15.60
N GLY A 263 31.80 -19.25 15.32
CA GLY A 263 31.46 -18.76 13.98
C GLY A 263 32.62 -18.97 13.02
N GLY A 264 32.32 -19.25 11.72
CA GLY A 264 33.34 -19.28 10.69
C GLY A 264 34.00 -17.90 10.49
N GLU A 265 35.27 -17.88 10.11
CA GLU A 265 36.06 -16.66 9.86
C GLU A 265 35.77 -16.03 8.50
N TYR A 266 34.83 -16.58 7.74
CA TYR A 266 34.54 -16.16 6.39
C TYR A 266 33.40 -15.13 6.33
N LEU A 267 33.61 -14.05 5.58
CA LEU A 267 32.57 -13.10 5.20
C LEU A 267 32.01 -13.52 3.83
N PRO A 268 30.68 -13.64 3.69
CA PRO A 268 30.08 -14.10 2.45
C PRO A 268 30.10 -13.02 1.37
N ASP A 269 30.25 -13.44 0.11
CA ASP A 269 30.10 -12.56 -1.05
C ASP A 269 28.63 -12.15 -1.26
N GLN A 270 27.71 -12.99 -0.81
CA GLN A 270 26.28 -12.71 -0.78
C GLN A 270 25.78 -12.74 0.67
N VAL A 271 25.27 -11.62 1.11
CA VAL A 271 24.83 -11.42 2.49
C VAL A 271 23.34 -11.76 2.60
N SER A 272 23.02 -12.71 3.48
CA SER A 272 21.65 -13.00 3.87
C SER A 272 21.14 -11.95 4.86
N LEU A 273 19.81 -11.82 5.00
CA LEU A 273 19.19 -10.90 5.95
C LEU A 273 19.77 -11.01 7.36
N LEU A 274 19.93 -12.23 7.88
CA LEU A 274 20.49 -12.45 9.23
C LEU A 274 21.95 -11.99 9.31
N GLU A 275 22.75 -12.28 8.30
CA GLU A 275 24.16 -11.85 8.27
C GLU A 275 24.30 -10.35 8.17
N GLY A 276 23.45 -9.67 7.39
CA GLY A 276 23.42 -8.22 7.35
C GLY A 276 23.13 -7.60 8.73
N PHE A 277 22.17 -8.13 9.46
CA PHE A 277 21.90 -7.67 10.83
C PHE A 277 23.03 -8.03 11.82
N ILE A 278 23.73 -9.16 11.66
CA ILE A 278 24.95 -9.47 12.43
C ILE A 278 26.03 -8.42 12.16
N MET A 279 26.26 -8.06 10.89
CA MET A 279 27.21 -7.02 10.51
C MET A 279 26.81 -5.65 11.07
N LEU A 280 25.53 -5.27 10.99
CA LEU A 280 25.03 -4.04 11.60
C LEU A 280 25.28 -4.02 13.11
N MET A 281 25.14 -5.17 13.79
CA MET A 281 25.46 -5.28 15.22
C MET A 281 26.94 -5.12 15.48
N ALA A 282 27.81 -5.71 14.66
CA ALA A 282 29.26 -5.52 14.78
C ALA A 282 29.69 -4.07 14.52
N LEU A 283 28.95 -3.35 13.67
CA LEU A 283 29.16 -1.94 13.36
C LEU A 283 28.50 -0.97 14.35
N GLY A 284 27.83 -1.46 15.39
CA GLY A 284 27.18 -0.64 16.41
C GLY A 284 25.92 0.08 15.92
N ASP A 285 25.28 -0.41 14.88
CA ASP A 285 24.10 0.25 14.33
C ASP A 285 22.96 0.32 15.34
N PRO A 286 22.32 1.50 15.55
CA PRO A 286 21.26 1.67 16.54
C PRO A 286 20.00 0.85 16.25
N ILE A 287 19.84 0.27 15.07
CA ILE A 287 18.70 -0.63 14.77
C ILE A 287 18.73 -1.92 15.60
N VAL A 288 19.91 -2.36 16.00
CA VAL A 288 20.18 -3.57 16.79
C VAL A 288 20.86 -3.29 18.12
N HIS A 289 20.94 -2.02 18.53
CA HIS A 289 21.40 -1.59 19.83
C HIS A 289 20.34 -0.71 20.49
N VAL A 290 20.24 -0.80 21.82
CA VAL A 290 19.45 0.12 22.67
C VAL A 290 20.40 0.71 23.68
N ASP A 291 20.48 2.04 23.75
CA ASP A 291 21.40 2.76 24.64
C ASP A 291 22.86 2.28 24.55
N GLY A 292 23.31 1.89 23.35
CA GLY A 292 24.65 1.36 23.11
C GLY A 292 24.85 -0.12 23.48
N ILE A 293 23.84 -0.79 24.00
CA ILE A 293 23.88 -2.21 24.39
C ILE A 293 23.39 -3.08 23.24
N ARG A 294 24.12 -4.15 22.93
CA ARG A 294 23.76 -5.14 21.90
C ARG A 294 22.45 -5.85 22.24
N GLU A 295 21.51 -5.82 21.33
CA GLU A 295 20.22 -6.52 21.46
C GLU A 295 20.25 -7.88 20.75
N ILE A 296 21.00 -8.85 21.28
CA ILE A 296 21.15 -10.20 20.69
C ILE A 296 19.79 -10.90 20.50
N ASN A 297 18.79 -10.61 21.32
CA ASN A 297 17.46 -11.15 21.17
C ASN A 297 16.76 -10.69 19.90
N LYS A 298 17.08 -9.50 19.36
CA LYS A 298 16.61 -9.08 18.04
C LYS A 298 17.13 -10.00 16.94
N LEU A 299 18.40 -10.40 16.99
CA LEU A 299 18.98 -11.36 16.03
C LEU A 299 18.34 -12.74 16.14
N LYS A 300 18.05 -13.22 17.37
CA LYS A 300 17.34 -14.48 17.57
C LYS A 300 15.94 -14.44 16.96
N ARG A 301 15.22 -13.33 17.13
CA ARG A 301 13.90 -13.10 16.51
C ARG A 301 14.02 -13.04 14.99
N ILE A 302 14.98 -12.31 14.42
CA ILE A 302 15.24 -12.26 12.96
C ILE A 302 15.49 -13.66 12.42
N ARG A 303 16.32 -14.47 13.11
CA ARG A 303 16.57 -15.86 12.72
C ARG A 303 15.28 -16.70 12.68
N ALA A 304 14.42 -16.55 13.68
CA ALA A 304 13.11 -17.22 13.70
C ALA A 304 12.21 -16.76 12.55
N MET A 305 12.23 -15.47 12.20
CA MET A 305 11.47 -14.91 11.09
C MET A 305 11.96 -15.43 9.72
N VAL A 306 13.28 -15.50 9.54
CA VAL A 306 13.89 -16.12 8.35
C VAL A 306 13.46 -17.59 8.22
N TYR A 307 13.46 -18.33 9.33
CA TYR A 307 13.02 -19.72 9.37
C TYR A 307 11.54 -19.84 8.99
N LEU A 308 10.65 -19.04 9.57
CA LEU A 308 9.21 -19.03 9.26
C LEU A 308 8.97 -18.76 7.77
N ARG A 309 9.60 -17.71 7.24
CA ARG A 309 9.47 -17.36 5.81
C ARG A 309 9.97 -18.49 4.91
N ASN A 310 11.12 -19.10 5.20
CA ASN A 310 11.68 -20.16 4.37
C ASN A 310 10.84 -21.43 4.38
N ASN A 311 10.09 -21.68 5.46
CA ASN A 311 9.19 -22.82 5.57
C ASN A 311 7.77 -22.52 5.06
N SER A 312 7.48 -21.31 4.61
CA SER A 312 6.19 -20.96 4.00
C SER A 312 6.09 -21.45 2.56
N ILE A 313 4.85 -21.67 2.09
CA ILE A 313 4.56 -22.15 0.73
C ILE A 313 5.04 -21.20 -0.37
N PHE A 314 5.14 -19.90 -0.07
CA PHE A 314 5.65 -18.89 -1.03
C PHE A 314 7.19 -18.78 -1.03
N ALA A 315 7.89 -19.67 -0.32
CA ALA A 315 9.34 -19.74 -0.39
C ALA A 315 9.79 -21.16 -0.75
N HIS A 316 10.17 -21.95 0.24
CA HIS A 316 10.70 -23.31 0.03
C HIS A 316 9.95 -24.36 0.83
N GLY A 317 8.98 -23.97 1.65
CA GLY A 317 8.17 -24.85 2.48
C GLY A 317 6.90 -25.32 1.77
N LEU A 318 6.11 -26.15 2.48
CA LEU A 318 4.88 -26.74 1.97
C LEU A 318 3.63 -26.29 2.76
N GLY A 319 3.80 -25.52 3.84
CA GLY A 319 2.71 -25.09 4.71
C GLY A 319 2.35 -23.63 4.55
N PRO A 320 1.06 -23.25 4.69
CA PRO A 320 0.66 -21.86 4.76
C PRO A 320 1.08 -21.26 6.11
N VAL A 321 1.30 -19.95 6.13
CA VAL A 321 1.54 -19.20 7.37
C VAL A 321 0.22 -19.01 8.10
N GLY A 322 0.13 -19.53 9.33
CA GLY A 322 -1.03 -19.33 10.20
C GLY A 322 -1.13 -17.88 10.72
N TYR A 323 -2.35 -17.47 11.07
CA TYR A 323 -2.61 -16.10 11.56
C TYR A 323 -1.75 -15.72 12.78
N GLU A 324 -1.60 -16.62 13.76
CA GLU A 324 -0.81 -16.35 14.97
C GLU A 324 0.68 -16.15 14.68
N ASP A 325 1.25 -16.92 13.76
CA ASP A 325 2.65 -16.77 13.37
C ASP A 325 2.84 -15.51 12.53
N TYR A 326 1.91 -15.23 11.62
CA TYR A 326 1.86 -13.98 10.88
C TYR A 326 1.81 -12.77 11.82
N ARG A 327 0.95 -12.76 12.84
CA ARG A 327 0.80 -11.66 13.80
C ARG A 327 2.11 -11.38 14.53
N LYS A 328 2.76 -12.44 15.08
CA LYS A 328 4.06 -12.33 15.75
C LYS A 328 5.14 -11.77 14.80
N PHE A 329 5.11 -12.23 13.54
CA PHE A 329 6.02 -11.74 12.51
C PHE A 329 5.80 -10.25 12.24
N LYS A 330 4.56 -9.85 11.95
CA LYS A 330 4.17 -8.47 11.71
C LYS A 330 4.58 -7.55 12.86
N ASP A 331 4.22 -7.90 14.10
CA ASP A 331 4.49 -7.08 15.28
C ASP A 331 6.00 -6.82 15.43
N PHE A 332 6.82 -7.83 15.17
CA PHE A 332 8.26 -7.67 15.20
C PHE A 332 8.79 -6.77 14.07
N VAL A 333 8.33 -6.96 12.84
CA VAL A 333 8.76 -6.11 11.72
C VAL A 333 8.34 -4.67 11.93
N LEU A 334 7.16 -4.43 12.51
CA LEU A 334 6.71 -3.08 12.85
C LEU A 334 7.56 -2.43 13.94
N GLU A 335 7.99 -3.18 14.96
CA GLU A 335 8.94 -2.70 15.97
C GLU A 335 10.23 -2.20 15.31
N ILE A 336 10.81 -3.01 14.42
CA ILE A 336 12.03 -2.66 13.68
C ILE A 336 11.79 -1.46 12.73
N PHE A 337 10.66 -1.42 12.04
CA PHE A 337 10.34 -0.34 11.11
C PHE A 337 10.13 1.00 11.83
N GLN A 338 9.44 1.00 12.98
CA GLN A 338 9.28 2.21 13.79
C GLN A 338 10.62 2.69 14.35
N SER A 339 11.47 1.77 14.84
CA SER A 339 12.84 2.08 15.26
C SER A 339 13.65 2.70 14.11
N PHE A 340 13.59 2.10 12.91
CA PHE A 340 14.22 2.64 11.70
C PHE A 340 13.72 4.06 11.37
N CYS A 341 12.42 4.29 11.45
CA CYS A 341 11.83 5.62 11.21
C CYS A 341 12.37 6.65 12.22
N GLY A 342 12.50 6.27 13.49
CA GLY A 342 13.10 7.11 14.53
C GLY A 342 14.56 7.48 14.20
N ILE A 343 15.37 6.49 13.80
CA ILE A 343 16.77 6.68 13.40
C ILE A 343 16.90 7.61 12.18
N GLU A 344 16.05 7.43 11.16
CA GLU A 344 16.03 8.24 9.95
C GLU A 344 15.29 9.59 10.13
N ARG A 345 14.73 9.86 11.32
CA ARG A 345 13.93 11.07 11.65
C ARG A 345 12.72 11.21 10.74
N VAL A 346 11.96 10.14 10.59
CA VAL A 346 10.68 10.09 9.89
C VAL A 346 9.57 9.87 10.90
N ASN A 347 8.53 10.69 10.87
CA ASN A 347 7.36 10.41 11.69
C ASN A 347 6.55 9.28 11.03
N PHE A 348 6.60 8.11 11.64
CA PHE A 348 5.93 6.89 11.15
C PHE A 348 4.43 7.12 10.93
N GLN A 349 3.72 7.62 11.94
CA GLN A 349 2.27 7.79 11.87
C GLN A 349 1.84 8.81 10.81
N THR A 350 2.57 9.92 10.71
CA THR A 350 2.32 10.93 9.68
C THR A 350 2.49 10.36 8.28
N TYR A 351 3.50 9.51 8.08
CA TYR A 351 3.73 8.88 6.77
C TYR A 351 2.67 7.83 6.45
N VAL A 352 2.31 6.98 7.43
CA VAL A 352 1.22 6.00 7.29
C VAL A 352 -0.07 6.70 6.90
N ASN A 353 -0.45 7.78 7.60
CA ASN A 353 -1.66 8.54 7.27
C ASN A 353 -1.60 9.16 5.86
N SER A 354 -0.39 9.48 5.36
CA SER A 354 -0.22 10.06 4.03
C SER A 354 -0.31 9.04 2.90
N ILE A 355 -0.01 7.76 3.17
CA ILE A 355 -0.03 6.69 2.17
C ILE A 355 -1.29 5.83 2.26
N GLN A 356 -2.07 5.96 3.33
CA GLN A 356 -3.28 5.19 3.51
C GLN A 356 -4.24 5.38 2.33
N TRP A 357 -4.65 4.27 1.73
CA TRP A 357 -5.57 4.32 0.61
C TRP A 357 -6.97 4.73 1.04
N ILE A 358 -7.53 5.65 0.28
CA ILE A 358 -8.80 6.28 0.55
C ILE A 358 -9.91 5.33 0.13
N ASN A 359 -10.89 5.12 1.02
CA ASN A 359 -12.13 4.46 0.67
C ASN A 359 -13.20 5.53 0.39
N PRO A 360 -13.76 5.60 -0.83
CA PRO A 360 -14.80 6.56 -1.18
C PRO A 360 -16.03 6.50 -0.28
N LEU A 361 -16.39 5.32 0.25
CA LEU A 361 -17.53 5.12 1.15
C LEU A 361 -17.39 5.82 2.50
N THR A 362 -16.15 6.01 2.96
CA THR A 362 -15.85 6.71 4.23
C THR A 362 -15.72 8.21 4.06
N SER A 363 -15.86 8.73 2.84
CA SER A 363 -15.86 10.17 2.59
C SER A 363 -17.04 10.83 3.28
N LYS A 364 -16.80 11.95 3.96
CA LYS A 364 -17.85 12.74 4.63
C LYS A 364 -18.95 13.23 3.67
N ASN A 365 -18.68 13.22 2.39
CA ASN A 365 -19.61 13.65 1.36
C ASN A 365 -20.46 12.50 0.80
N TYR A 366 -20.13 11.22 1.07
CA TYR A 366 -20.90 10.09 0.55
C TYR A 366 -22.36 10.15 0.97
N GLY A 367 -22.66 10.35 2.26
CA GLY A 367 -24.03 10.42 2.78
C GLY A 367 -24.83 11.68 2.43
N LYS A 368 -24.22 12.69 1.78
CA LYS A 368 -24.94 13.88 1.33
C LYS A 368 -25.72 13.67 0.02
N TYR A 369 -25.46 12.56 -0.66
CA TYR A 369 -26.09 12.19 -1.93
C TYR A 369 -27.18 11.13 -1.78
N GLU A 370 -27.43 10.61 -0.55
CA GLU A 370 -28.56 9.69 -0.26
C GLU A 370 -29.94 10.38 -0.27
N GLY A 371 -30.00 11.64 -0.60
CA GLY A 371 -31.22 12.49 -0.51
C GLY A 371 -31.70 13.06 -1.82
N PHE A 372 -31.64 12.28 -2.93
CA PHE A 372 -32.34 12.64 -4.18
C PHE A 372 -33.49 11.70 -4.46
#